data_f2bec796c5a947915d4828425a734847
#
_entry.id   f2bec796c5a947915d4828425a734847
#
_cell.length_a   1.000
_cell.length_b   1.000
_cell.length_c   1.000
_cell.angle_alpha   90.00
_cell.angle_beta   90.00
_cell.angle_gamma   90.00
#
_symmetry.space_group_name_H-M   'P 1'
#
loop_
_entity.id
_entity.type
_entity.pdbx_description
1 polymer ?
#
loop_
_entity_poly.entity_id
_entity_poly.type
_entity_poly.pdbx_seq_one_letter_code
_entity_poly.pdbx_strand_id
1 'polypeptide(L)'
;MSFSQHGAVTMVALAGAMLFSVASGADENSLWKIQQLLASKTYVDLTHEFQPGIPRWPGFPDETRKTIYWYEKRPDTVGAGFFSELFTHVGQWGTHVDPPAHFIKGLRTVDQIDPKEMILPLVVVDVHEEAAKNPDYTLSLERVKKWEKDHGQIPAGAFVAMRTDWSKRWPDVARMENKDANGVAHYPGWSLLVLKYLYGDRKITASGHETTDTDPGIATTKDDYSLETYLLSTNHYQIELLTNLDQVPESGAIVVVSFPKPKGGSGFPARVFAILP
;
A
#
# COMPACT_ATOMS: atom_id res chain seq x y z
N MET A 1 81.38 -43.49 -45.86
CA MET A 1 80.91 -43.93 -44.53
C MET A 1 80.82 -42.70 -43.64
N SER A 2 79.66 -42.12 -43.50
CA SER A 2 79.48 -40.92 -42.67
C SER A 2 78.07 -40.96 -42.10
N PHE A 3 77.96 -41.07 -40.79
CA PHE A 3 76.72 -41.01 -40.06
C PHE A 3 76.42 -39.57 -39.67
N SER A 4 75.32 -39.08 -40.15
CA SER A 4 74.77 -37.79 -39.73
C SER A 4 73.67 -38.01 -38.65
N GLN A 5 73.88 -37.50 -37.47
CA GLN A 5 72.88 -37.46 -36.41
C GLN A 5 72.07 -36.14 -36.52
N HIS A 6 70.76 -36.25 -36.63
CA HIS A 6 69.87 -35.10 -36.53
C HIS A 6 69.24 -35.06 -35.14
N GLY A 7 69.63 -34.06 -34.38
CA GLY A 7 69.02 -33.77 -33.05
C GLY A 7 67.67 -33.12 -33.24
N ALA A 8 66.65 -33.73 -32.67
CA ALA A 8 65.30 -33.11 -32.62
C ALA A 8 65.21 -32.14 -31.43
N VAL A 9 64.93 -30.88 -31.73
CA VAL A 9 64.62 -29.86 -30.73
C VAL A 9 63.12 -29.87 -30.42
N THR A 10 62.76 -30.30 -29.22
CA THR A 10 61.39 -30.30 -28.74
C THR A 10 61.05 -28.89 -28.22
N MET A 11 60.24 -28.14 -28.97
CA MET A 11 59.65 -26.90 -28.48
C MET A 11 58.46 -27.22 -27.55
N VAL A 12 58.60 -26.88 -26.26
CA VAL A 12 57.50 -26.89 -25.29
C VAL A 12 56.78 -25.54 -25.40
N ALA A 13 55.60 -25.54 -26.00
CA ALA A 13 54.75 -24.38 -25.99
C ALA A 13 53.98 -24.28 -24.65
N LEU A 14 54.37 -23.36 -23.77
CA LEU A 14 53.55 -22.97 -22.62
C LEU A 14 52.36 -22.15 -23.10
N ALA A 15 51.20 -22.78 -23.14
CA ALA A 15 49.92 -22.07 -23.29
C ALA A 15 49.54 -21.43 -21.94
N GLY A 16 49.88 -20.17 -21.74
CA GLY A 16 49.39 -19.38 -20.63
C GLY A 16 47.89 -19.08 -20.80
N ALA A 17 47.04 -19.80 -20.10
CA ALA A 17 45.65 -19.46 -19.97
C ALA A 17 45.52 -18.16 -19.16
N MET A 18 45.36 -17.00 -19.82
CA MET A 18 44.90 -15.79 -19.16
C MET A 18 43.47 -15.99 -18.77
N LEU A 19 43.22 -16.32 -17.52
CA LEU A 19 41.91 -16.17 -16.90
C LEU A 19 41.59 -14.68 -16.83
N PHE A 20 40.85 -14.17 -17.81
CA PHE A 20 40.18 -12.90 -17.66
C PHE A 20 39.11 -13.08 -16.59
N SER A 21 39.46 -12.77 -15.35
CA SER A 21 38.48 -12.48 -14.31
C SER A 21 37.73 -11.24 -14.75
N VAL A 22 36.55 -11.43 -15.36
CA VAL A 22 35.60 -10.37 -15.51
C VAL A 22 35.10 -10.11 -14.09
N ALA A 23 35.79 -9.24 -13.38
CA ALA A 23 35.26 -8.61 -12.19
C ALA A 23 34.06 -7.80 -12.70
N SER A 24 32.87 -8.35 -12.59
CA SER A 24 31.61 -7.62 -12.67
C SER A 24 31.62 -6.61 -11.52
N GLY A 25 32.28 -5.49 -11.75
CA GLY A 25 32.18 -4.30 -10.91
C GLY A 25 30.75 -3.80 -11.01
N ALA A 26 29.86 -4.40 -10.22
CA ALA A 26 28.58 -3.80 -10.00
C ALA A 26 28.84 -2.41 -9.40
N ASP A 27 28.57 -1.37 -10.15
CA ASP A 27 28.68 0.03 -9.73
C ASP A 27 28.09 0.16 -8.32
N GLU A 28 28.83 0.78 -7.37
CA GLU A 28 28.36 0.93 -5.99
C GLU A 28 27.03 1.67 -5.91
N ASN A 29 26.70 2.46 -6.92
CA ASN A 29 25.43 3.17 -7.10
C ASN A 29 24.37 2.35 -7.88
N SER A 30 24.60 1.07 -8.18
CA SER A 30 23.62 0.26 -8.91
C SER A 30 22.36 0.03 -8.09
N LEU A 31 21.20 0.40 -8.64
CA LEU A 31 19.88 0.09 -8.06
C LEU A 31 19.65 -1.41 -7.85
N TRP A 32 20.38 -2.27 -8.56
CA TRP A 32 20.32 -3.72 -8.37
C TRP A 32 20.82 -4.16 -6.98
N LYS A 33 21.84 -3.48 -6.44
CA LYS A 33 22.29 -3.74 -5.05
C LYS A 33 21.22 -3.35 -4.04
N ILE A 34 20.55 -2.22 -4.26
CA ILE A 34 19.40 -1.80 -3.43
C ILE A 34 18.27 -2.83 -3.53
N GLN A 35 17.96 -3.27 -4.74
CA GLN A 35 16.93 -4.30 -4.97
C GLN A 35 17.29 -5.62 -4.27
N GLN A 36 18.55 -6.06 -4.34
CA GLN A 36 19.01 -7.27 -3.63
C GLN A 36 18.88 -7.12 -2.11
N LEU A 37 19.18 -5.95 -1.57
CA LEU A 37 18.97 -5.65 -0.16
C LEU A 37 17.48 -5.73 0.19
N LEU A 38 16.61 -5.07 -0.59
CA LEU A 38 15.16 -5.13 -0.38
C LEU A 38 14.63 -6.55 -0.50
N ALA A 39 15.09 -7.34 -1.49
CA ALA A 39 14.65 -8.72 -1.69
C ALA A 39 15.02 -9.66 -0.51
N SER A 40 16.01 -9.30 0.29
CA SER A 40 16.39 -10.05 1.51
C SER A 40 15.54 -9.70 2.74
N LYS A 41 14.67 -8.69 2.64
CA LYS A 41 13.84 -8.19 3.74
C LYS A 41 12.52 -8.95 3.86
N THR A 42 11.85 -8.81 4.98
CA THR A 42 10.50 -9.32 5.17
C THR A 42 9.49 -8.38 4.56
N TYR A 43 8.52 -8.95 3.85
CA TYR A 43 7.40 -8.20 3.27
C TYR A 43 6.12 -8.53 4.02
N VAL A 44 5.33 -7.52 4.35
CA VAL A 44 4.00 -7.64 4.96
C VAL A 44 2.97 -7.08 3.99
N ASP A 45 2.02 -7.90 3.59
CA ASP A 45 0.90 -7.47 2.75
C ASP A 45 -0.10 -6.69 3.59
N LEU A 46 -0.35 -5.44 3.24
CA LEU A 46 -1.28 -4.53 3.93
C LEU A 46 -2.62 -4.41 3.19
N THR A 47 -2.94 -5.35 2.30
CA THR A 47 -4.10 -5.33 1.42
C THR A 47 -5.07 -6.44 1.79
N HIS A 48 -6.33 -6.12 1.98
CA HIS A 48 -7.39 -7.14 2.05
C HIS A 48 -7.66 -7.76 0.68
N GLU A 49 -7.92 -9.07 0.66
CA GLU A 49 -8.58 -9.67 -0.49
C GLU A 49 -9.97 -9.08 -0.65
N PHE A 50 -10.38 -8.79 -1.89
CA PHE A 50 -11.72 -8.28 -2.14
C PHE A 50 -12.59 -9.27 -2.90
N GLN A 51 -13.88 -9.22 -2.64
CA GLN A 51 -14.91 -10.08 -3.25
C GLN A 51 -16.28 -9.39 -3.09
N PRO A 52 -17.34 -9.88 -3.75
CA PRO A 52 -18.70 -9.42 -3.46
C PRO A 52 -19.05 -9.52 -1.97
N GLY A 53 -19.81 -8.54 -1.46
CA GLY A 53 -20.32 -8.56 -0.07
C GLY A 53 -19.38 -8.00 0.99
N ILE A 54 -18.21 -7.46 0.63
CA ILE A 54 -17.26 -6.87 1.59
C ILE A 54 -17.75 -5.53 2.16
N PRO A 55 -17.20 -5.08 3.31
CA PRO A 55 -17.42 -3.75 3.85
C PRO A 55 -17.10 -2.66 2.82
N ARG A 56 -18.01 -1.69 2.69
CA ARG A 56 -17.93 -0.55 1.78
C ARG A 56 -18.87 0.55 2.25
N TRP A 57 -18.71 1.75 1.71
CA TRP A 57 -19.71 2.80 1.91
C TRP A 57 -21.10 2.31 1.46
N PRO A 58 -22.18 2.45 2.29
CA PRO A 58 -23.47 1.81 2.03
C PRO A 58 -24.15 2.26 0.73
N GLY A 59 -23.80 3.44 0.20
CA GLY A 59 -24.34 3.96 -1.08
C GLY A 59 -23.71 3.33 -2.32
N PHE A 60 -22.65 2.55 -2.22
CA PHE A 60 -22.02 1.91 -3.37
C PHE A 60 -22.67 0.56 -3.72
N PRO A 61 -22.84 0.26 -5.03
CA PRO A 61 -23.25 -1.06 -5.46
C PRO A 61 -22.22 -2.12 -5.08
N ASP A 62 -22.67 -3.35 -4.97
CA ASP A 62 -21.78 -4.49 -4.73
C ASP A 62 -21.00 -4.85 -6.00
N GLU A 63 -19.87 -5.53 -5.80
CA GLU A 63 -19.08 -6.08 -6.91
C GLU A 63 -19.85 -7.19 -7.63
N THR A 64 -19.72 -7.24 -8.94
CA THR A 64 -20.13 -8.40 -9.72
C THR A 64 -18.96 -8.96 -10.51
N ARG A 65 -18.92 -10.30 -10.64
CA ARG A 65 -17.91 -11.01 -11.41
C ARG A 65 -18.59 -11.88 -12.45
N LYS A 66 -18.01 -11.95 -13.64
CA LYS A 66 -18.45 -12.82 -14.72
C LYS A 66 -17.26 -13.44 -15.41
N THR A 67 -17.17 -14.78 -15.40
CA THR A 67 -16.22 -15.48 -16.26
C THR A 67 -16.62 -15.31 -17.72
N ILE A 68 -15.75 -14.71 -18.54
CA ILE A 68 -15.97 -14.49 -19.97
C ILE A 68 -15.35 -15.61 -20.78
N TYR A 69 -14.12 -16.00 -20.45
CA TYR A 69 -13.36 -17.06 -21.10
C TYR A 69 -12.91 -18.09 -20.07
N TRP A 70 -12.86 -19.34 -20.51
CA TRP A 70 -12.39 -20.44 -19.69
C TRP A 70 -11.44 -21.32 -20.51
N TYR A 71 -10.63 -22.10 -19.84
CA TYR A 71 -9.68 -23.01 -20.47
C TYR A 71 -10.38 -23.98 -21.43
N GLU A 72 -11.51 -24.52 -21.00
CA GLU A 72 -12.33 -25.45 -21.77
C GLU A 72 -13.70 -24.83 -22.07
N LYS A 73 -14.36 -25.31 -23.13
CA LYS A 73 -15.70 -24.85 -23.47
C LYS A 73 -16.71 -25.21 -22.36
N ARG A 74 -17.44 -24.20 -21.90
CA ARG A 74 -18.55 -24.34 -20.93
C ARG A 74 -19.83 -23.73 -21.54
N PRO A 75 -21.03 -24.11 -21.03
CA PRO A 75 -22.30 -23.58 -21.54
C PRO A 75 -22.41 -22.04 -21.50
N ASP A 76 -21.79 -21.44 -20.49
CA ASP A 76 -21.86 -20.01 -20.17
C ASP A 76 -20.59 -19.20 -20.55
N THR A 77 -19.58 -19.84 -21.11
CA THR A 77 -18.31 -19.21 -21.48
C THR A 77 -17.84 -19.62 -22.86
N VAL A 78 -17.00 -18.79 -23.46
CA VAL A 78 -16.26 -19.17 -24.68
C VAL A 78 -15.03 -19.96 -24.28
N GLY A 79 -14.88 -21.19 -24.77
CA GLY A 79 -13.65 -21.97 -24.61
C GLY A 79 -12.54 -21.38 -25.48
N ALA A 80 -11.46 -20.90 -24.84
CA ALA A 80 -10.39 -20.19 -25.52
C ALA A 80 -8.98 -20.60 -25.09
N GLY A 81 -8.86 -21.61 -24.19
CA GLY A 81 -7.58 -22.05 -23.63
C GLY A 81 -6.97 -21.12 -22.59
N PHE A 82 -7.70 -20.12 -22.13
CA PHE A 82 -7.30 -19.22 -21.05
C PHE A 82 -8.50 -18.80 -20.19
N PHE A 83 -8.21 -18.37 -18.94
CA PHE A 83 -9.21 -17.88 -18.01
C PHE A 83 -9.22 -16.35 -18.00
N SER A 84 -10.41 -15.75 -18.13
CA SER A 84 -10.60 -14.30 -18.01
C SER A 84 -11.94 -13.96 -17.39
N GLU A 85 -11.96 -12.99 -16.51
CA GLU A 85 -13.14 -12.49 -15.82
C GLU A 85 -13.36 -11.00 -16.08
N LEU A 86 -14.61 -10.61 -16.05
CA LEU A 86 -15.06 -9.22 -15.97
C LEU A 86 -15.40 -8.91 -14.51
N PHE A 87 -14.75 -7.90 -13.95
CA PHE A 87 -15.06 -7.31 -12.65
C PHE A 87 -15.80 -6.00 -12.85
N THR A 88 -16.86 -5.79 -12.08
CA THR A 88 -17.57 -4.51 -12.06
C THR A 88 -17.71 -4.06 -10.62
N HIS A 89 -17.01 -3.00 -10.24
CA HIS A 89 -17.00 -2.41 -8.92
C HIS A 89 -16.73 -0.90 -9.01
N VAL A 90 -17.03 -0.17 -7.95
CA VAL A 90 -16.61 1.24 -7.81
C VAL A 90 -15.10 1.37 -7.63
N GLY A 91 -14.55 2.57 -7.77
CA GLY A 91 -13.13 2.81 -7.51
C GLY A 91 -12.74 2.50 -6.06
N GLN A 92 -13.58 2.85 -5.12
CA GLN A 92 -13.41 2.67 -3.68
C GLN A 92 -13.83 1.26 -3.24
N TRP A 93 -13.09 0.23 -3.67
CA TRP A 93 -13.43 -1.17 -3.43
C TRP A 93 -12.29 -1.93 -2.75
N GLY A 94 -12.58 -2.52 -1.56
CA GLY A 94 -11.56 -3.16 -0.73
C GLY A 94 -10.50 -2.17 -0.27
N THR A 95 -9.26 -2.60 -0.06
CA THR A 95 -8.14 -1.67 0.16
C THR A 95 -7.95 -0.82 -1.09
N HIS A 96 -8.11 0.49 -0.99
CA HIS A 96 -8.16 1.38 -2.14
C HIS A 96 -7.49 2.73 -1.90
N VAL A 97 -7.20 3.43 -2.99
CA VAL A 97 -6.68 4.81 -2.99
C VAL A 97 -7.81 5.81 -3.23
N ASP A 98 -7.83 6.86 -2.42
CA ASP A 98 -8.61 8.07 -2.66
C ASP A 98 -7.69 9.21 -3.08
N PRO A 99 -7.72 9.62 -4.35
CA PRO A 99 -7.02 10.79 -4.81
C PRO A 99 -7.77 12.07 -4.40
N PRO A 100 -7.14 13.24 -4.41
CA PRO A 100 -7.77 14.53 -4.12
C PRO A 100 -9.10 14.77 -4.85
N ALA A 101 -9.19 14.32 -6.10
CA ALA A 101 -10.37 14.49 -6.94
C ALA A 101 -11.59 13.70 -6.44
N HIS A 102 -11.42 12.76 -5.48
CA HIS A 102 -12.55 12.03 -4.91
C HIS A 102 -13.56 13.00 -4.26
N PHE A 103 -13.07 13.93 -3.46
CA PHE A 103 -13.90 14.94 -2.79
C PHE A 103 -13.80 16.34 -3.41
N ILE A 104 -12.67 16.68 -4.02
CA ILE A 104 -12.41 18.07 -4.44
C ILE A 104 -12.33 18.17 -5.97
N LYS A 105 -13.36 18.72 -6.56
CA LYS A 105 -13.43 18.93 -8.01
C LYS A 105 -12.24 19.76 -8.52
N GLY A 106 -11.55 19.20 -9.52
CA GLY A 106 -10.44 19.88 -10.21
C GLY A 106 -9.07 19.64 -9.60
N LEU A 107 -8.96 18.91 -8.49
CA LEU A 107 -7.69 18.43 -7.97
C LEU A 107 -7.26 17.14 -8.66
N ARG A 108 -6.09 16.60 -8.27
CA ARG A 108 -5.45 15.43 -8.91
C ARG A 108 -6.34 14.18 -8.86
N THR A 109 -6.46 13.51 -10.00
CA THR A 109 -7.04 12.18 -10.15
C THR A 109 -5.98 11.09 -10.00
N VAL A 110 -6.39 9.82 -9.89
CA VAL A 110 -5.48 8.66 -9.71
C VAL A 110 -4.33 8.66 -10.71
N ASP A 111 -4.61 8.95 -11.98
CA ASP A 111 -3.61 8.95 -13.06
C ASP A 111 -2.58 10.10 -12.98
N GLN A 112 -2.82 11.08 -12.11
CA GLN A 112 -1.97 12.25 -11.90
C GLN A 112 -1.10 12.15 -10.64
N ILE A 113 -1.23 11.08 -9.85
CA ILE A 113 -0.34 10.82 -8.71
C ILE A 113 1.02 10.36 -9.26
N ASP A 114 2.10 11.03 -8.81
CA ASP A 114 3.45 10.72 -9.28
C ASP A 114 3.93 9.37 -8.71
N PRO A 115 4.56 8.49 -9.50
CA PRO A 115 5.16 7.25 -8.99
C PRO A 115 6.15 7.43 -7.81
N LYS A 116 6.77 8.59 -7.67
CA LYS A 116 7.61 8.92 -6.51
C LYS A 116 6.83 8.99 -5.20
N GLU A 117 5.52 9.20 -5.26
CA GLU A 117 4.62 9.21 -4.11
C GLU A 117 4.16 7.80 -3.71
N MET A 118 4.64 6.74 -4.38
CA MET A 118 4.21 5.35 -4.17
C MET A 118 5.20 4.50 -3.37
N ILE A 119 6.41 5.01 -3.09
CA ILE A 119 7.41 4.32 -2.27
C ILE A 119 7.88 5.32 -1.21
N LEU A 120 7.42 5.13 0.02
CA LEU A 120 7.53 6.14 1.08
C LEU A 120 8.06 5.54 2.38
N PRO A 121 8.76 6.32 3.23
CA PRO A 121 8.98 5.94 4.62
C PRO A 121 7.64 5.68 5.30
N LEU A 122 7.52 4.53 5.98
CA LEU A 122 6.29 4.16 6.70
C LEU A 122 6.42 4.51 8.18
N VAL A 123 5.42 5.22 8.67
CA VAL A 123 5.18 5.51 10.08
C VAL A 123 3.88 4.83 10.47
N VAL A 124 3.88 4.04 11.53
CA VAL A 124 2.66 3.43 12.09
C VAL A 124 2.39 4.06 13.45
N VAL A 125 1.28 4.76 13.59
CA VAL A 125 0.81 5.27 14.89
C VAL A 125 -0.16 4.25 15.46
N ASP A 126 0.30 3.49 16.44
CA ASP A 126 -0.46 2.41 17.06
C ASP A 126 -1.40 2.92 18.15
N VAL A 127 -2.69 2.80 17.95
CA VAL A 127 -3.77 3.18 18.89
C VAL A 127 -4.79 2.06 19.09
N HIS A 128 -4.39 0.79 18.83
CA HIS A 128 -5.30 -0.34 18.92
C HIS A 128 -5.91 -0.52 20.32
N GLU A 129 -5.14 -0.23 21.39
CA GLU A 129 -5.66 -0.33 22.75
C GLU A 129 -6.70 0.74 23.07
N GLU A 130 -6.48 1.98 22.60
CA GLU A 130 -7.44 3.08 22.75
C GLU A 130 -8.71 2.81 21.94
N ALA A 131 -8.58 2.36 20.69
CA ALA A 131 -9.71 1.98 19.85
C ALA A 131 -10.51 0.79 20.42
N ALA A 132 -9.83 -0.18 21.03
CA ALA A 132 -10.51 -1.31 21.70
C ALA A 132 -11.33 -0.88 22.92
N LYS A 133 -10.88 0.14 23.66
CA LYS A 133 -11.59 0.70 24.83
C LYS A 133 -12.71 1.65 24.44
N ASN A 134 -12.51 2.39 23.37
CA ASN A 134 -13.46 3.36 22.83
C ASN A 134 -13.53 3.25 21.31
N PRO A 135 -14.57 2.63 20.72
CA PRO A 135 -14.71 2.53 19.28
C PRO A 135 -14.85 3.89 18.58
N ASP A 136 -15.26 4.94 19.28
CA ASP A 136 -15.33 6.31 18.75
C ASP A 136 -14.03 7.10 18.97
N TYR A 137 -12.92 6.40 19.20
CA TYR A 137 -11.63 7.05 19.38
C TYR A 137 -11.21 7.84 18.14
N THR A 138 -10.76 9.07 18.37
CA THR A 138 -10.11 9.88 17.32
C THR A 138 -8.65 10.10 17.69
N LEU A 139 -7.75 9.90 16.71
CA LEU A 139 -6.31 10.04 16.93
C LEU A 139 -5.99 11.44 17.47
N SER A 140 -5.38 11.49 18.66
CA SER A 140 -5.02 12.75 19.31
C SER A 140 -3.64 13.24 18.86
N LEU A 141 -3.44 14.57 18.85
CA LEU A 141 -2.12 15.15 18.58
C LEU A 141 -1.08 14.77 19.65
N GLU A 142 -1.53 14.56 20.88
CA GLU A 142 -0.67 14.10 21.98
C GLU A 142 -0.08 12.72 21.68
N ARG A 143 -0.89 11.79 21.14
CA ARG A 143 -0.42 10.44 20.75
C ARG A 143 0.62 10.51 19.63
N VAL A 144 0.40 11.37 18.64
CA VAL A 144 1.39 11.62 17.57
C VAL A 144 2.68 12.22 18.12
N LYS A 145 2.59 13.20 19.03
CA LYS A 145 3.75 13.79 19.70
C LYS A 145 4.50 12.78 20.58
N LYS A 146 3.77 11.87 21.23
CA LYS A 146 4.39 10.77 21.98
C LYS A 146 5.17 9.86 21.03
N TRP A 147 4.59 9.49 19.87
CA TRP A 147 5.28 8.72 18.85
C TRP A 147 6.59 9.41 18.44
N GLU A 148 6.56 10.73 18.17
CA GLU A 148 7.76 11.48 17.81
C GLU A 148 8.82 11.53 18.92
N LYS A 149 8.40 11.56 20.18
CA LYS A 149 9.32 11.49 21.32
C LYS A 149 10.05 10.15 21.36
N ASP A 150 9.36 9.06 21.02
CA ASP A 150 9.88 7.70 21.14
C ASP A 150 10.72 7.30 19.90
N HIS A 151 10.40 7.83 18.70
CA HIS A 151 10.98 7.40 17.42
C HIS A 151 11.70 8.51 16.63
N GLY A 152 11.64 9.74 17.11
CA GLY A 152 12.12 10.90 16.37
C GLY A 152 11.03 11.55 15.50
N GLN A 153 11.34 12.71 14.94
CA GLN A 153 10.40 13.48 14.14
C GLN A 153 9.92 12.68 12.93
N ILE A 154 8.61 12.68 12.66
CA ILE A 154 8.02 12.12 11.44
C ILE A 154 8.69 12.75 10.22
N PRO A 155 9.32 11.95 9.33
CA PRO A 155 10.03 12.50 8.19
C PRO A 155 9.07 13.12 7.17
N ALA A 156 9.50 14.24 6.57
CA ALA A 156 8.76 14.78 5.43
C ALA A 156 8.69 13.76 4.29
N GLY A 157 7.56 13.72 3.59
CA GLY A 157 7.33 12.74 2.53
C GLY A 157 6.90 11.35 3.02
N ALA A 158 6.69 11.14 4.32
CA ALA A 158 6.25 9.84 4.85
C ALA A 158 4.81 9.49 4.44
N PHE A 159 4.51 8.19 4.55
CA PHE A 159 3.17 7.65 4.68
C PHE A 159 2.91 7.38 6.17
N VAL A 160 1.82 7.93 6.71
CA VAL A 160 1.44 7.71 8.12
C VAL A 160 0.21 6.83 8.18
N ALA A 161 0.35 5.64 8.74
CA ALA A 161 -0.74 4.69 8.98
C ALA A 161 -1.23 4.76 10.43
N MET A 162 -2.54 4.77 10.64
CA MET A 162 -3.17 4.64 11.94
C MET A 162 -3.58 3.17 12.16
N ARG A 163 -2.92 2.48 13.09
CA ARG A 163 -3.27 1.12 13.50
C ARG A 163 -4.32 1.14 14.59
N THR A 164 -5.43 0.48 14.37
CA THR A 164 -6.57 0.38 15.29
C THR A 164 -6.97 -1.07 15.58
N ASP A 165 -6.37 -2.04 14.84
CA ASP A 165 -6.80 -3.44 14.77
C ASP A 165 -8.25 -3.59 14.27
N TRP A 166 -8.81 -2.56 13.64
CA TRP A 166 -10.16 -2.62 13.07
C TRP A 166 -10.25 -3.60 11.91
N SER A 167 -9.18 -3.75 11.15
CA SER A 167 -9.02 -4.72 10.06
C SER A 167 -9.29 -6.17 10.46
N LYS A 168 -9.12 -6.53 11.74
CA LYS A 168 -9.42 -7.88 12.28
C LYS A 168 -10.91 -8.22 12.29
N ARG A 169 -11.75 -7.28 11.90
CA ARG A 169 -13.21 -7.47 11.74
C ARG A 169 -13.60 -7.84 10.31
N TRP A 170 -12.67 -7.70 9.36
CA TRP A 170 -12.87 -8.04 7.95
C TRP A 170 -13.15 -9.54 7.76
N PRO A 171 -14.00 -9.96 6.80
CA PRO A 171 -14.82 -9.15 5.88
C PRO A 171 -16.26 -8.91 6.39
N ASP A 172 -16.50 -8.98 7.68
CA ASP A 172 -17.84 -8.88 8.28
C ASP A 172 -18.32 -7.42 8.29
N VAL A 173 -19.29 -7.09 7.43
CA VAL A 173 -19.86 -5.75 7.28
C VAL A 173 -20.42 -5.23 8.62
N ALA A 174 -21.19 -6.05 9.34
CA ALA A 174 -21.83 -5.63 10.59
C ALA A 174 -20.79 -5.34 11.69
N ARG A 175 -19.71 -6.12 11.74
CA ARG A 175 -18.62 -5.90 12.68
C ARG A 175 -17.78 -4.67 12.31
N MET A 176 -17.58 -4.41 11.02
CA MET A 176 -16.83 -3.23 10.54
C MET A 176 -17.61 -1.94 10.79
N GLU A 177 -18.90 -1.91 10.47
CA GLU A 177 -19.79 -0.77 10.75
C GLU A 177 -20.01 -0.57 12.26
N ASN A 178 -20.10 -1.66 13.03
CA ASN A 178 -20.30 -1.68 14.48
C ASN A 178 -21.46 -0.77 14.91
N LYS A 179 -22.62 -0.84 14.21
CA LYS A 179 -23.78 0.01 14.48
C LYS A 179 -24.47 -0.37 15.79
N ASP A 180 -24.88 0.66 16.53
CA ASP A 180 -25.75 0.52 17.71
C ASP A 180 -27.22 0.25 17.32
N ALA A 181 -28.09 0.12 18.34
CA ALA A 181 -29.52 -0.11 18.14
C ALA A 181 -30.25 1.06 17.42
N ASN A 182 -29.66 2.24 17.36
CA ASN A 182 -30.18 3.43 16.68
C ASN A 182 -29.63 3.56 15.25
N GLY A 183 -28.76 2.62 14.82
CA GLY A 183 -28.12 2.62 13.52
C GLY A 183 -26.90 3.54 13.42
N VAL A 184 -26.40 4.06 14.55
CA VAL A 184 -25.18 4.88 14.59
C VAL A 184 -23.97 3.98 14.50
N ALA A 185 -23.11 4.23 13.53
CA ALA A 185 -21.85 3.52 13.36
C ALA A 185 -20.80 3.99 14.39
N HIS A 186 -20.02 3.05 14.91
CA HIS A 186 -18.99 3.30 15.91
C HIS A 186 -17.68 2.66 15.45
N TYR A 187 -16.81 3.43 14.81
CA TYR A 187 -15.45 3.06 14.44
C TYR A 187 -14.53 4.27 14.56
N PRO A 188 -13.22 4.02 14.85
CA PRO A 188 -12.26 5.11 15.07
C PRO A 188 -11.96 5.89 13.80
N GLY A 189 -11.52 7.13 13.97
CA GLY A 189 -11.13 8.01 12.87
C GLY A 189 -9.99 8.94 13.22
N TRP A 190 -9.63 9.78 12.29
CA TRP A 190 -8.64 10.84 12.48
C TRP A 190 -9.22 12.02 13.24
N SER A 191 -8.36 13.01 13.58
CA SER A 191 -8.81 14.31 14.05
C SER A 191 -8.22 15.43 13.19
N LEU A 192 -8.95 16.55 13.09
CA LEU A 192 -8.52 17.69 12.28
C LEU A 192 -7.16 18.25 12.72
N LEU A 193 -6.90 18.28 14.04
CA LEU A 193 -5.61 18.75 14.56
C LEU A 193 -4.45 17.87 14.11
N VAL A 194 -4.65 16.57 14.09
CA VAL A 194 -3.63 15.61 13.62
C VAL A 194 -3.42 15.76 12.12
N LEU A 195 -4.49 15.81 11.32
CA LEU A 195 -4.36 16.00 9.87
C LEU A 195 -3.64 17.30 9.52
N LYS A 196 -4.00 18.41 10.19
CA LYS A 196 -3.28 19.69 10.02
C LYS A 196 -1.82 19.59 10.38
N TYR A 197 -1.48 18.92 11.46
CA TYR A 197 -0.10 18.72 11.90
C TYR A 197 0.69 17.85 10.91
N LEU A 198 0.13 16.72 10.49
CA LEU A 198 0.82 15.80 9.59
C LEU A 198 1.05 16.41 8.21
N TYR A 199 0.01 16.93 7.57
CA TYR A 199 0.12 17.50 6.22
C TYR A 199 0.71 18.92 6.22
N GLY A 200 0.37 19.74 7.24
CA GLY A 200 0.83 21.12 7.36
C GLY A 200 2.25 21.25 7.88
N ASP A 201 2.55 20.67 9.05
CA ASP A 201 3.82 20.86 9.74
C ASP A 201 4.85 19.78 9.38
N ARG A 202 4.43 18.52 9.24
CA ARG A 202 5.32 17.39 8.93
C ARG A 202 5.51 17.14 7.44
N LYS A 203 4.62 17.69 6.60
CA LYS A 203 4.70 17.58 5.13
C LYS A 203 4.72 16.12 4.68
N ILE A 204 3.86 15.29 5.26
CA ILE A 204 3.71 13.90 4.83
C ILE A 204 3.14 13.85 3.40
N THR A 205 3.38 12.75 2.68
CA THR A 205 2.85 12.55 1.33
C THR A 205 1.46 11.94 1.35
N ALA A 206 1.21 11.01 2.26
CA ALA A 206 -0.08 10.31 2.33
C ALA A 206 -0.35 9.77 3.73
N SER A 207 -1.59 9.39 3.98
CA SER A 207 -2.00 8.66 5.18
C SER A 207 -2.83 7.43 4.83
N GLY A 208 -3.04 6.55 5.81
CA GLY A 208 -3.91 5.41 5.65
C GLY A 208 -4.41 4.86 7.00
N HIS A 209 -5.45 4.06 6.94
CA HIS A 209 -6.12 3.50 8.12
C HIS A 209 -6.85 2.20 7.79
N GLU A 210 -7.37 1.53 8.83
CA GLU A 210 -8.02 0.22 8.72
C GLU A 210 -9.55 0.29 8.64
N THR A 211 -10.13 1.48 8.80
CA THR A 211 -11.57 1.75 8.72
C THR A 211 -12.02 2.10 7.30
N THR A 212 -13.33 2.18 7.06
CA THR A 212 -13.93 2.51 5.77
C THR A 212 -13.92 4.01 5.45
N ASP A 213 -13.56 4.84 6.42
CA ASP A 213 -13.60 6.30 6.27
C ASP A 213 -12.50 6.96 7.13
N THR A 214 -12.06 8.14 6.73
CA THR A 214 -11.17 9.03 7.49
C THR A 214 -11.86 9.54 8.76
N ASP A 215 -13.13 9.88 8.64
CA ASP A 215 -13.98 10.39 9.70
C ASP A 215 -14.45 9.23 10.62
N PRO A 216 -14.64 9.44 11.94
CA PRO A 216 -15.13 8.41 12.83
C PRO A 216 -16.59 8.05 12.52
N GLY A 217 -17.02 6.82 12.82
CA GLY A 217 -18.35 6.30 12.52
C GLY A 217 -19.53 7.18 12.99
N ILE A 218 -19.36 7.83 14.14
CA ILE A 218 -20.37 8.78 14.65
C ILE A 218 -20.55 10.05 13.79
N ALA A 219 -19.53 10.42 13.01
CA ALA A 219 -19.60 11.54 12.07
C ALA A 219 -20.21 11.09 10.74
N THR A 220 -19.71 9.99 10.16
CA THR A 220 -20.19 9.47 8.87
C THR A 220 -21.67 9.08 8.90
N THR A 221 -22.18 8.59 10.06
CA THR A 221 -23.62 8.35 10.25
C THR A 221 -24.46 9.62 10.09
N LYS A 222 -23.86 10.80 10.23
CA LYS A 222 -24.50 12.12 10.05
C LYS A 222 -24.15 12.78 8.72
N ASP A 223 -23.61 12.01 7.77
CA ASP A 223 -23.08 12.50 6.51
C ASP A 223 -21.97 13.57 6.67
N ASP A 224 -21.23 13.52 7.80
CA ASP A 224 -20.10 14.42 8.04
C ASP A 224 -18.79 13.72 7.64
N TYR A 225 -18.25 14.15 6.50
CA TYR A 225 -16.97 13.72 5.91
C TYR A 225 -15.98 14.90 5.87
N SER A 226 -16.02 15.75 6.88
CA SER A 226 -15.22 16.98 6.92
C SER A 226 -13.72 16.72 7.02
N LEU A 227 -13.31 15.63 7.67
CA LEU A 227 -11.90 15.27 7.82
C LEU A 227 -11.32 14.75 6.51
N GLU A 228 -12.03 13.88 5.81
CA GLU A 228 -11.64 13.41 4.48
C GLU A 228 -11.61 14.55 3.47
N THR A 229 -12.65 15.40 3.48
CA THR A 229 -12.69 16.63 2.69
C THR A 229 -11.46 17.50 2.94
N TYR A 230 -11.10 17.71 4.21
CA TYR A 230 -9.91 18.48 4.57
C TYR A 230 -8.65 17.83 4.02
N LEU A 231 -8.44 16.54 4.28
CA LEU A 231 -7.27 15.81 3.83
C LEU A 231 -7.09 15.94 2.32
N LEU A 232 -8.10 15.55 1.56
CA LEU A 232 -8.04 15.55 0.10
C LEU A 232 -7.93 16.98 -0.49
N SER A 233 -8.45 18.01 0.22
CA SER A 233 -8.24 19.40 -0.16
C SER A 233 -6.79 19.87 -0.09
N THR A 234 -5.94 19.18 0.67
CA THR A 234 -4.49 19.46 0.73
C THR A 234 -3.73 18.96 -0.51
N ASN A 235 -4.44 18.38 -1.47
CA ASN A 235 -3.93 17.78 -2.70
C ASN A 235 -3.01 16.54 -2.47
N HIS A 236 -3.25 15.81 -1.38
CA HIS A 236 -2.62 14.54 -1.04
C HIS A 236 -3.63 13.40 -1.16
N TYR A 237 -3.15 12.17 -1.27
CA TYR A 237 -4.00 10.98 -1.34
C TYR A 237 -4.01 10.23 0.00
N GLN A 238 -4.99 9.35 0.17
CA GLN A 238 -5.04 8.40 1.29
C GLN A 238 -5.29 6.97 0.81
N ILE A 239 -5.08 6.03 1.73
CA ILE A 239 -5.43 4.61 1.56
C ILE A 239 -6.38 4.20 2.68
N GLU A 240 -7.51 3.65 2.33
CA GLU A 240 -8.48 3.09 3.25
C GLU A 240 -8.44 1.57 3.28
N LEU A 241 -8.98 0.99 4.37
CA LEU A 241 -9.07 -0.46 4.57
C LEU A 241 -7.72 -1.17 4.45
N LEU A 242 -6.69 -0.64 5.12
CA LEU A 242 -5.43 -1.34 5.34
C LEU A 242 -5.62 -2.53 6.28
N THR A 243 -4.71 -3.51 6.22
CA THR A 243 -4.67 -4.67 7.12
C THR A 243 -3.25 -4.95 7.61
N ASN A 244 -3.11 -5.88 8.56
CA ASN A 244 -1.82 -6.39 9.06
C ASN A 244 -0.85 -5.31 9.60
N LEU A 245 -1.34 -4.14 10.00
CA LEU A 245 -0.50 -3.12 10.60
C LEU A 245 0.11 -3.56 11.94
N ASP A 246 -0.47 -4.58 12.59
CA ASP A 246 0.07 -5.23 13.79
C ASP A 246 1.35 -6.04 13.54
N GLN A 247 1.68 -6.32 12.29
CA GLN A 247 2.90 -7.02 11.90
C GLN A 247 4.03 -6.06 11.47
N VAL A 248 3.79 -4.76 11.51
CA VAL A 248 4.72 -3.72 11.05
C VAL A 248 5.24 -2.92 12.24
N PRO A 249 6.56 -2.69 12.36
CA PRO A 249 7.09 -1.82 13.42
C PRO A 249 6.61 -0.38 13.24
N GLU A 250 6.50 0.37 14.34
CA GLU A 250 6.04 1.76 14.31
C GLU A 250 6.94 2.68 13.45
N SER A 251 8.21 2.31 13.25
CA SER A 251 9.16 3.08 12.44
C SER A 251 10.19 2.20 11.72
N GLY A 252 10.84 2.74 10.69
CA GLY A 252 11.96 2.12 9.98
C GLY A 252 11.57 1.29 8.76
N ALA A 253 10.30 1.02 8.53
CA ALA A 253 9.80 0.33 7.35
C ALA A 253 9.61 1.28 6.16
N ILE A 254 9.50 0.69 4.96
CA ILE A 254 9.06 1.38 3.74
C ILE A 254 7.70 0.82 3.36
N VAL A 255 6.78 1.67 2.93
CA VAL A 255 5.54 1.25 2.28
C VAL A 255 5.65 1.41 0.77
N VAL A 256 5.11 0.43 0.06
CA VAL A 256 4.86 0.51 -1.38
C VAL A 256 3.35 0.51 -1.59
N VAL A 257 2.86 1.55 -2.26
CA VAL A 257 1.46 1.72 -2.62
C VAL A 257 1.36 1.62 -4.14
N SER A 258 0.62 0.64 -4.65
CA SER A 258 0.48 0.43 -6.09
C SER A 258 -0.98 0.33 -6.47
N PHE A 259 -1.37 1.07 -7.49
CA PHE A 259 -2.73 1.07 -8.03
C PHE A 259 -2.73 1.31 -9.55
N PRO A 260 -3.76 0.84 -10.27
CA PRO A 260 -3.93 1.13 -11.70
C PRO A 260 -4.04 2.61 -11.99
N LYS A 261 -3.86 2.98 -13.26
CA LYS A 261 -3.84 4.37 -13.75
C LYS A 261 -5.03 4.66 -14.69
N PRO A 262 -6.30 4.54 -14.25
CA PRO A 262 -7.43 4.93 -15.06
C PRO A 262 -7.43 6.45 -15.25
N LYS A 263 -7.50 6.92 -16.50
CA LYS A 263 -7.52 8.36 -16.81
C LYS A 263 -8.73 9.03 -16.16
N GLY A 264 -8.48 10.05 -15.34
CA GLY A 264 -9.54 10.79 -14.63
C GLY A 264 -10.22 10.00 -13.51
N GLY A 265 -9.61 8.89 -13.04
CA GLY A 265 -10.19 8.04 -11.98
C GLY A 265 -10.27 8.75 -10.63
N SER A 266 -11.41 8.58 -9.95
CA SER A 266 -11.68 9.12 -8.61
C SER A 266 -11.25 8.21 -7.46
N GLY A 267 -10.68 7.06 -7.76
CA GLY A 267 -10.20 6.03 -6.83
C GLY A 267 -9.98 4.71 -7.56
N PHE A 268 -9.25 3.79 -6.96
CA PHE A 268 -9.10 2.42 -7.47
C PHE A 268 -8.59 1.48 -6.38
N PRO A 269 -8.96 0.16 -6.41
CA PRO A 269 -8.33 -0.84 -5.54
C PRO A 269 -6.80 -0.77 -5.62
N ALA A 270 -6.15 -0.82 -4.46
CA ALA A 270 -4.71 -0.70 -4.35
C ALA A 270 -4.08 -1.99 -3.82
N ARG A 271 -2.85 -2.29 -4.26
CA ARG A 271 -1.99 -3.25 -3.56
C ARG A 271 -0.98 -2.47 -2.73
N VAL A 272 -1.07 -2.63 -1.43
CA VAL A 272 -0.21 -1.96 -0.45
C VAL A 272 0.56 -3.02 0.32
N PHE A 273 1.85 -2.83 0.50
CA PHE A 273 2.68 -3.70 1.32
C PHE A 273 3.81 -2.95 1.99
N ALA A 274 4.25 -3.43 3.14
CA ALA A 274 5.41 -2.90 3.85
C ALA A 274 6.64 -3.77 3.59
N ILE A 275 7.82 -3.13 3.55
CA ILE A 275 9.14 -3.77 3.55
C ILE A 275 9.77 -3.43 4.90
N LEU A 276 10.01 -4.44 5.72
CA LEU A 276 10.49 -4.26 7.10
C LEU A 276 12.01 -4.03 7.14
N PRO A 277 12.53 -3.33 8.16
CA PRO A 277 13.95 -3.02 8.31
C PRO A 277 14.88 -4.23 8.48
#